data_3c13de8a185fb3b03f94aade0fcfe772
#
_entry.id   3c13de8a185fb3b03f94aade0fcfe772
#
_cell.length_a   1.000
_cell.length_b   1.000
_cell.length_c   1.000
_cell.angle_alpha   90.00
_cell.angle_beta   90.00
_cell.angle_gamma   90.00
#
_symmetry.space_group_name_H-M   'P 1'
#
loop_
_entity.id
_entity.type
_entity.pdbx_description
1 polymer ?
#
loop_
_entity_poly.entity_id
_entity_poly.type
_entity_poly.pdbx_seq_one_letter_code
_entity_poly.pdbx_strand_id
1 'polypeptide(L)'
;MNAQPPSHRKKSPVLGVTIAVFALIGAGLGGFVLTQRGSEEPVWSMPSGSAPATASSRPPVEESAAVESISLSATGDIIMGDAPNKLPAKDGDGFFDSVASSLTSDLVMGNLEQPLTGDTGTSKCGTPKRPNCFAFRSPPAYAGHLKEAGFQLLNTANNHSKDYGPQGYQNTVAALEGAGLAHTGAEDQITVVDVKGVKVAVVGFSPYAGANNVNDLPAAAAVVSAAAEKADLVVVQVHMGAEGSDKNHVKSGNETYFGENRGNPIKFSRNVIDAGADLVVGHGPHVLRGMEFYKGKLIAYSLGNFAGGGRTLSRDGILKYSGVLHVSLTKEGAFTGGKFVSTYLDDLGVPTRDKTNERGRKMVADLSGSDFGDDAAVIGADGSIKAPA
;
A
#
# COMPACT_ATOMS: atom_id res chain seq x y z
N MET A 1 41.18 -48.36 19.24
CA MET A 1 42.19 -48.11 20.30
C MET A 1 42.63 -46.66 20.21
N ASN A 2 42.61 -45.99 21.36
CA ASN A 2 43.20 -44.69 21.70
C ASN A 2 42.42 -43.46 21.21
N ALA A 3 41.78 -42.79 22.02
CA ALA A 3 41.94 -42.11 23.35
C ALA A 3 41.88 -40.58 23.08
N GLN A 4 40.78 -39.94 23.54
CA GLN A 4 40.66 -38.49 23.65
C GLN A 4 41.45 -37.97 24.87
N PRO A 5 41.95 -36.74 24.83
CA PRO A 5 42.30 -35.99 26.04
C PRO A 5 41.27 -34.91 26.38
N PRO A 6 41.27 -34.37 27.60
CA PRO A 6 40.12 -33.77 28.24
C PRO A 6 40.00 -32.25 28.06
N SER A 7 38.77 -31.80 28.26
CA SER A 7 38.35 -30.39 28.25
C SER A 7 38.87 -29.58 29.43
N HIS A 8 39.45 -28.40 29.19
CA HIS A 8 39.67 -27.37 30.19
C HIS A 8 38.63 -26.26 30.08
N ARG A 9 37.76 -26.22 31.08
CA ARG A 9 36.81 -25.13 31.36
C ARG A 9 37.58 -23.95 31.97
N LYS A 10 37.63 -22.79 31.25
CA LYS A 10 38.06 -21.52 31.85
C LYS A 10 36.84 -20.73 32.30
N LYS A 11 36.79 -20.39 33.58
CA LYS A 11 35.87 -19.48 34.24
C LYS A 11 36.28 -18.04 33.91
N SER A 12 35.34 -17.21 33.46
CA SER A 12 35.52 -15.74 33.36
C SER A 12 34.98 -15.05 34.63
N PRO A 13 35.61 -14.00 35.12
CA PRO A 13 35.15 -13.30 36.30
C PRO A 13 34.02 -12.30 36.01
N VAL A 14 33.06 -12.26 36.93
CA VAL A 14 31.99 -11.28 36.99
C VAL A 14 32.55 -9.96 37.49
N LEU A 15 32.44 -8.90 36.68
CA LEU A 15 32.76 -7.52 37.09
C LEU A 15 31.47 -6.82 37.53
N GLY A 16 31.36 -6.57 38.82
CA GLY A 16 30.24 -5.81 39.38
C GLY A 16 30.41 -4.30 39.09
N VAL A 17 29.38 -3.69 38.54
CA VAL A 17 29.30 -2.24 38.40
C VAL A 17 28.44 -1.67 39.53
N THR A 18 29.06 -0.90 40.42
CA THR A 18 28.40 -0.18 41.51
C THR A 18 27.82 1.13 40.96
N ILE A 19 26.52 1.31 41.07
CA ILE A 19 25.84 2.56 40.71
C ILE A 19 25.87 3.46 41.95
N ALA A 20 26.54 4.59 41.84
CA ALA A 20 26.49 5.66 42.85
C ALA A 20 25.31 6.59 42.56
N VAL A 21 24.39 6.68 43.52
CA VAL A 21 23.25 7.62 43.51
C VAL A 21 23.74 8.93 44.13
N PHE A 22 23.75 10.02 43.37
CA PHE A 22 23.85 11.37 43.90
C PHE A 22 22.46 12.01 43.95
N ALA A 23 21.96 12.22 45.14
CA ALA A 23 20.81 13.06 45.42
C ALA A 23 21.26 14.51 45.53
N LEU A 24 20.70 15.40 44.70
CA LEU A 24 20.73 16.82 44.91
C LEU A 24 19.30 17.35 45.02
N ILE A 25 18.98 17.82 46.21
CA ILE A 25 17.76 18.53 46.55
C ILE A 25 17.95 20.00 46.14
N GLY A 26 17.05 20.50 45.30
CA GLY A 26 16.91 21.91 44.97
C GLY A 26 15.46 22.25 44.76
N ALA A 27 14.88 22.96 45.75
CA ALA A 27 13.50 23.43 45.68
C ALA A 27 13.37 24.61 44.71
N GLY A 28 12.38 24.54 43.82
CA GLY A 28 11.95 25.64 42.96
C GLY A 28 10.49 25.42 42.54
N LEU A 29 9.57 26.10 43.21
CA LEU A 29 8.17 26.19 42.89
C LEU A 29 7.98 26.92 41.54
N GLY A 30 7.58 26.23 40.51
CA GLY A 30 7.10 26.76 39.26
C GLY A 30 6.11 25.84 38.67
N GLY A 31 4.81 26.16 38.80
CA GLY A 31 3.72 25.37 38.24
C GLY A 31 3.80 25.35 36.73
N PHE A 32 4.15 24.22 36.16
CA PHE A 32 3.96 23.93 34.72
C PHE A 32 2.64 23.16 34.56
N VAL A 33 1.67 23.85 34.01
CA VAL A 33 0.46 23.19 33.48
C VAL A 33 0.90 22.42 32.24
N LEU A 34 1.04 21.12 32.35
CA LEU A 34 1.15 20.22 31.20
C LEU A 34 -0.21 20.15 30.51
N THR A 35 -0.43 21.03 29.53
CA THR A 35 -1.45 20.77 28.53
C THR A 35 -0.96 19.58 27.70
N GLN A 36 -1.55 18.42 27.89
CA GLN A 36 -1.47 17.32 26.92
C GLN A 36 -2.04 17.86 25.61
N ARG A 37 -1.16 18.24 24.68
CA ARG A 37 -1.53 18.31 23.27
C ARG A 37 -1.70 16.88 22.80
N GLY A 38 -2.94 16.43 22.65
CA GLY A 38 -3.25 15.29 21.82
C GLY A 38 -2.65 15.55 20.45
N SER A 39 -1.84 14.64 19.98
CA SER A 39 -1.38 14.63 18.58
C SER A 39 -2.62 14.32 17.74
N GLU A 40 -3.26 15.36 17.19
CA GLU A 40 -4.24 15.17 16.13
C GLU A 40 -3.50 14.62 14.92
N GLU A 41 -3.85 13.42 14.49
CA GLU A 41 -3.33 12.86 13.25
C GLU A 41 -3.78 13.73 12.06
N PRO A 42 -2.94 13.94 11.04
CA PRO A 42 -3.26 14.82 9.94
C PRO A 42 -4.47 14.31 9.14
N VAL A 43 -5.53 15.12 9.10
CA VAL A 43 -6.65 14.94 8.17
C VAL A 43 -6.25 15.64 6.87
N TRP A 44 -6.07 14.88 5.80
CA TRP A 44 -5.70 15.40 4.49
C TRP A 44 -6.94 15.92 3.75
N SER A 45 -7.00 17.24 3.52
CA SER A 45 -8.05 17.86 2.70
C SER A 45 -7.51 18.17 1.32
N MET A 46 -8.24 17.77 0.29
CA MET A 46 -7.89 18.04 -1.11
C MET A 46 -8.04 19.53 -1.41
N PRO A 47 -7.12 20.17 -2.15
CA PRO A 47 -7.30 21.56 -2.57
C PRO A 47 -8.42 21.66 -3.60
N SER A 48 -9.49 22.36 -3.24
CA SER A 48 -10.51 22.81 -4.20
C SER A 48 -9.89 23.87 -5.09
N GLY A 49 -9.89 23.68 -6.41
CA GLY A 49 -9.40 24.64 -7.39
C GLY A 49 -10.15 25.97 -7.27
N SER A 50 -9.42 27.04 -6.95
CA SER A 50 -9.98 28.38 -6.82
C SER A 50 -10.17 29.03 -8.19
N ALA A 51 -11.43 29.30 -8.56
CA ALA A 51 -11.75 30.27 -9.59
C ALA A 51 -11.84 31.70 -8.96
N PRO A 52 -11.51 32.78 -9.69
CA PRO A 52 -11.45 34.12 -9.12
C PRO A 52 -12.84 34.63 -8.75
N ALA A 53 -12.94 35.19 -7.54
CA ALA A 53 -14.17 35.76 -7.00
C ALA A 53 -14.55 37.10 -7.68
N THR A 54 -15.68 37.10 -8.36
CA THR A 54 -16.46 38.33 -8.60
C THR A 54 -17.58 38.37 -7.58
N ALA A 55 -17.63 39.45 -6.81
CA ALA A 55 -18.66 39.69 -5.81
C ALA A 55 -20.02 39.86 -6.47
N SER A 56 -21.00 39.01 -6.13
CA SER A 56 -22.43 39.28 -6.33
C SER A 56 -23.24 38.42 -5.34
N SER A 57 -24.17 39.12 -4.68
CA SER A 57 -25.35 38.68 -3.91
C SER A 57 -25.51 37.17 -3.65
N ARG A 58 -25.44 36.80 -2.37
CA ARG A 58 -25.64 35.45 -1.80
C ARG A 58 -27.02 34.88 -2.22
N PRO A 59 -27.03 33.82 -3.07
CA PRO A 59 -28.23 33.02 -3.24
C PRO A 59 -28.45 32.13 -2.02
N PRO A 60 -29.65 31.53 -1.85
CA PRO A 60 -29.90 30.58 -0.74
C PRO A 60 -28.85 29.46 -0.75
N VAL A 61 -28.44 29.04 0.43
CA VAL A 61 -27.59 27.85 0.62
C VAL A 61 -28.35 26.69 -0.02
N GLU A 62 -27.95 26.29 -1.21
CA GLU A 62 -28.35 25.04 -1.80
C GLU A 62 -27.81 23.95 -0.86
N GLU A 63 -28.70 23.23 -0.20
CA GLU A 63 -28.39 22.01 0.54
C GLU A 63 -27.70 21.08 -0.46
N SER A 64 -26.38 20.91 -0.30
CA SER A 64 -25.57 20.06 -1.16
C SER A 64 -26.25 18.70 -1.22
N ALA A 65 -26.72 18.29 -2.40
CA ALA A 65 -27.30 16.96 -2.58
C ALA A 65 -26.34 15.92 -2.01
N ALA A 66 -26.84 15.07 -1.12
CA ALA A 66 -26.04 14.04 -0.49
C ALA A 66 -25.31 13.22 -1.55
N VAL A 67 -24.00 13.05 -1.42
CA VAL A 67 -23.19 12.27 -2.37
C VAL A 67 -23.67 10.82 -2.27
N GLU A 68 -24.34 10.34 -3.31
CA GLU A 68 -24.88 8.97 -3.33
C GLU A 68 -23.77 7.92 -3.29
N SER A 69 -22.61 8.18 -3.90
CA SER A 69 -21.44 7.30 -3.89
C SER A 69 -20.18 8.07 -4.26
N ILE A 70 -19.03 7.55 -3.80
CA ILE A 70 -17.70 8.00 -4.23
C ILE A 70 -17.02 6.92 -5.05
N SER A 71 -16.12 7.34 -5.93
CA SER A 71 -15.29 6.45 -6.74
C SER A 71 -13.88 6.35 -6.18
N LEU A 72 -13.38 5.12 -6.05
CA LEU A 72 -12.03 4.80 -5.61
C LEU A 72 -11.30 4.08 -6.73
N SER A 73 -10.02 4.34 -6.93
CA SER A 73 -9.16 3.53 -7.81
C SER A 73 -7.96 3.03 -7.06
N ALA A 74 -7.51 1.81 -7.41
CA ALA A 74 -6.27 1.25 -6.92
C ALA A 74 -5.47 0.61 -8.05
N THR A 75 -4.14 0.71 -7.97
CA THR A 75 -3.19 0.06 -8.88
C THR A 75 -2.37 -1.00 -8.14
N GLY A 76 -1.69 -1.88 -8.89
CA GLY A 76 -0.72 -2.82 -8.33
C GLY A 76 0.59 -2.16 -7.89
N ASP A 77 1.66 -2.96 -7.85
CA ASP A 77 2.97 -2.59 -7.34
C ASP A 77 3.68 -1.56 -8.24
N ILE A 78 4.24 -0.52 -7.62
CA ILE A 78 4.89 0.60 -8.28
C ILE A 78 6.35 0.66 -7.85
N ILE A 79 7.26 0.38 -8.78
CA ILE A 79 8.69 0.64 -8.69
C ILE A 79 9.08 1.48 -9.90
N MET A 80 9.30 2.80 -9.70
CA MET A 80 9.57 3.70 -10.83
C MET A 80 11.00 3.60 -11.37
N GLY A 81 11.91 2.93 -10.65
CA GLY A 81 13.28 2.78 -11.09
C GLY A 81 14.22 2.32 -9.98
N ASP A 82 15.51 2.26 -10.30
CA ASP A 82 16.58 1.91 -9.36
C ASP A 82 17.81 2.78 -9.65
N ALA A 83 17.88 3.91 -8.95
CA ALA A 83 18.96 4.87 -9.08
C ALA A 83 20.32 4.26 -8.67
N PRO A 84 21.45 4.65 -9.34
CA PRO A 84 21.52 5.68 -10.37
C PRO A 84 21.31 5.15 -11.80
N ASN A 85 21.32 3.83 -12.04
CA ASN A 85 21.55 3.28 -13.38
C ASN A 85 20.30 2.74 -14.08
N LYS A 86 19.19 2.56 -13.37
CA LYS A 86 17.96 1.97 -13.89
C LYS A 86 16.78 2.91 -13.66
N LEU A 87 16.89 4.12 -14.15
CA LEU A 87 15.80 5.09 -14.13
C LEU A 87 15.06 5.10 -15.47
N PRO A 88 13.78 5.51 -15.52
CA PRO A 88 13.05 5.71 -16.76
C PRO A 88 13.73 6.74 -17.66
N ALA A 89 13.46 6.65 -18.96
CA ALA A 89 13.88 7.68 -19.90
C ALA A 89 13.31 9.05 -19.52
N LYS A 90 14.02 10.13 -19.90
CA LYS A 90 13.62 11.52 -19.60
C LYS A 90 13.36 11.77 -18.11
N ASP A 91 14.10 11.12 -17.25
CA ASP A 91 13.95 11.23 -15.78
C ASP A 91 12.52 10.96 -15.27
N GLY A 92 11.78 10.10 -15.95
CA GLY A 92 10.41 9.72 -15.61
C GLY A 92 9.30 10.60 -16.21
N ASP A 93 9.64 11.60 -17.00
CA ASP A 93 8.67 12.46 -17.67
C ASP A 93 7.82 11.64 -18.65
N GLY A 94 6.49 11.73 -18.52
CA GLY A 94 5.52 10.94 -19.29
C GLY A 94 5.44 9.46 -18.92
N PHE A 95 6.05 9.01 -17.83
CA PHE A 95 6.09 7.60 -17.44
C PHE A 95 4.70 6.96 -17.28
N PHE A 96 3.69 7.73 -16.87
CA PHE A 96 2.31 7.25 -16.66
C PHE A 96 1.33 7.67 -17.78
N ASP A 97 1.76 8.33 -18.85
CA ASP A 97 0.86 8.91 -19.88
C ASP A 97 -0.14 7.90 -20.46
N SER A 98 0.31 6.67 -20.74
CA SER A 98 -0.54 5.63 -21.31
C SER A 98 -1.70 5.22 -20.41
N VAL A 99 -1.57 5.39 -19.10
CA VAL A 99 -2.55 4.94 -18.09
C VAL A 99 -3.24 6.10 -17.35
N ALA A 100 -2.79 7.35 -17.53
CA ALA A 100 -3.29 8.51 -16.81
C ALA A 100 -4.82 8.68 -16.92
N SER A 101 -5.39 8.42 -18.10
CA SER A 101 -6.85 8.44 -18.30
C SER A 101 -7.62 7.40 -17.50
N SER A 102 -6.94 6.44 -16.87
CA SER A 102 -7.52 5.43 -15.99
C SER A 102 -7.29 5.75 -14.50
N LEU A 103 -6.63 6.85 -14.18
CA LEU A 103 -6.32 7.28 -12.81
C LEU A 103 -7.14 8.54 -12.46
N THR A 104 -8.47 8.45 -12.59
CA THR A 104 -9.39 9.62 -12.56
C THR A 104 -10.53 9.50 -11.54
N SER A 105 -10.46 8.56 -10.61
CA SER A 105 -11.46 8.43 -9.52
C SER A 105 -11.33 9.56 -8.49
N ASP A 106 -12.31 9.67 -7.61
CA ASP A 106 -12.33 10.67 -6.53
C ASP A 106 -11.16 10.48 -5.55
N LEU A 107 -10.74 9.22 -5.33
CA LEU A 107 -9.50 8.87 -4.64
C LEU A 107 -8.74 7.80 -5.44
N VAL A 108 -7.51 8.12 -5.85
CA VAL A 108 -6.61 7.21 -6.58
C VAL A 108 -5.46 6.78 -5.68
N MET A 109 -5.32 5.46 -5.51
CA MET A 109 -4.36 4.83 -4.60
C MET A 109 -3.42 3.89 -5.35
N GLY A 110 -2.23 3.64 -4.78
CA GLY A 110 -1.28 2.65 -5.29
C GLY A 110 -0.36 2.12 -4.19
N ASN A 111 0.36 1.04 -4.47
CA ASN A 111 1.40 0.50 -3.58
C ASN A 111 2.78 0.96 -4.06
N LEU A 112 3.37 1.93 -3.38
CA LEU A 112 4.73 2.41 -3.65
C LEU A 112 5.73 1.42 -3.05
N GLU A 113 6.25 0.52 -3.87
CA GLU A 113 7.11 -0.58 -3.44
C GLU A 113 8.61 -0.23 -3.56
N GLN A 114 8.94 0.99 -3.23
CA GLN A 114 10.32 1.49 -3.19
C GLN A 114 10.45 2.76 -2.35
N PRO A 115 11.63 3.06 -1.78
CA PRO A 115 11.91 4.37 -1.26
C PRO A 115 12.06 5.43 -2.36
N LEU A 116 11.57 6.64 -2.06
CA LEU A 116 11.90 7.87 -2.77
C LEU A 116 13.00 8.59 -1.99
N THR A 117 14.26 8.26 -2.29
CA THR A 117 15.42 8.76 -1.52
C THR A 117 16.66 8.90 -2.38
N GLY A 118 17.53 9.85 -1.99
CA GLY A 118 18.90 9.90 -2.44
C GLY A 118 19.73 8.74 -1.89
N ASP A 119 21.05 8.81 -2.08
CA ASP A 119 21.96 7.83 -1.48
C ASP A 119 22.09 8.10 0.02
N THR A 120 21.59 7.19 0.84
CA THR A 120 21.70 7.25 2.30
C THR A 120 22.77 6.29 2.84
N GLY A 121 23.62 5.75 1.96
CA GLY A 121 24.68 4.79 2.30
C GLY A 121 24.28 3.35 2.03
N THR A 122 24.38 2.47 3.03
CA THR A 122 24.19 1.04 2.85
C THR A 122 22.71 0.66 2.69
N SER A 123 22.39 -0.04 1.61
CA SER A 123 21.05 -0.65 1.43
C SER A 123 20.86 -1.87 2.34
N LYS A 124 19.62 -2.34 2.48
CA LYS A 124 19.29 -3.60 3.18
C LYS A 124 20.09 -4.81 2.65
N CYS A 125 20.54 -4.75 1.40
CA CYS A 125 21.32 -5.83 0.76
C CYS A 125 22.79 -5.85 1.16
N GLY A 126 23.30 -4.81 1.82
CA GLY A 126 24.69 -4.73 2.32
C GLY A 126 25.73 -4.43 1.24
N THR A 127 26.99 -4.34 1.69
CA THR A 127 28.15 -4.14 0.80
C THR A 127 29.23 -5.15 1.17
N PRO A 128 29.59 -6.14 0.30
CA PRO A 128 29.02 -6.36 -1.02
C PRO A 128 27.55 -6.80 -0.97
N LYS A 129 26.82 -6.55 -2.06
CA LYS A 129 25.39 -6.92 -2.17
C LYS A 129 25.21 -8.43 -1.99
N ARG A 130 24.32 -8.85 -1.09
CA ARG A 130 23.97 -10.26 -0.87
C ARG A 130 23.30 -10.86 -2.11
N PRO A 131 23.58 -12.12 -2.47
CA PRO A 131 22.86 -12.83 -3.52
C PRO A 131 21.35 -12.85 -3.27
N ASN A 132 20.56 -12.76 -4.35
CA ASN A 132 19.09 -12.78 -4.30
C ASN A 132 18.47 -11.72 -3.37
N CYS A 133 19.17 -10.64 -3.12
CA CYS A 133 18.65 -9.50 -2.40
C CYS A 133 18.40 -8.34 -3.36
N PHE A 134 17.20 -7.77 -3.29
CA PHE A 134 16.76 -6.65 -4.13
C PHE A 134 16.52 -5.43 -3.25
N ALA A 135 17.04 -4.30 -3.65
CA ALA A 135 16.81 -3.00 -3.03
C ALA A 135 16.69 -1.98 -4.16
N PHE A 136 15.68 -1.15 -4.08
CA PHE A 136 15.33 -0.16 -5.07
C PHE A 136 15.32 1.24 -4.46
N ARG A 137 15.56 2.26 -5.27
CA ARG A 137 15.29 3.65 -4.92
C ARG A 137 15.10 4.49 -6.16
N SER A 138 14.30 5.53 -6.03
CA SER A 138 14.20 6.58 -7.05
C SER A 138 14.40 7.96 -6.42
N PRO A 139 14.76 8.99 -7.21
CA PRO A 139 14.90 10.34 -6.69
C PRO A 139 13.63 10.81 -5.97
N PRO A 140 13.73 11.61 -4.87
CA PRO A 140 12.56 12.16 -4.18
C PRO A 140 11.61 12.94 -5.09
N ALA A 141 12.15 13.60 -6.13
CA ALA A 141 11.37 14.34 -7.13
C ALA A 141 10.33 13.48 -7.87
N TYR A 142 10.51 12.14 -7.90
CA TYR A 142 9.57 11.23 -8.56
C TYR A 142 8.19 11.16 -7.88
N ALA A 143 8.05 11.67 -6.66
CA ALA A 143 6.75 11.94 -6.06
C ALA A 143 5.90 12.90 -6.92
N GLY A 144 6.52 13.84 -7.64
CA GLY A 144 5.87 14.72 -8.61
C GLY A 144 5.20 13.95 -9.73
N HIS A 145 5.88 12.96 -10.33
CA HIS A 145 5.32 12.15 -11.41
C HIS A 145 4.11 11.30 -10.94
N LEU A 146 4.14 10.80 -9.69
CA LEU A 146 2.98 10.13 -9.10
C LEU A 146 1.80 11.09 -8.95
N LYS A 147 2.05 12.31 -8.47
CA LYS A 147 1.02 13.35 -8.34
C LYS A 147 0.43 13.75 -9.68
N GLU A 148 1.27 13.99 -10.68
CA GLU A 148 0.88 14.35 -12.04
C GLU A 148 0.06 13.26 -12.73
N ALA A 149 0.38 11.98 -12.46
CA ALA A 149 -0.38 10.83 -12.95
C ALA A 149 -1.79 10.73 -12.36
N GLY A 150 -2.07 11.43 -11.26
CA GLY A 150 -3.38 11.44 -10.59
C GLY A 150 -3.43 10.68 -9.27
N PHE A 151 -2.34 10.08 -8.81
CA PHE A 151 -2.31 9.47 -7.48
C PHE A 151 -2.53 10.52 -6.39
N GLN A 152 -3.21 10.10 -5.33
CA GLN A 152 -3.55 10.95 -4.19
C GLN A 152 -3.10 10.34 -2.86
N LEU A 153 -3.02 8.98 -2.79
CA LEU A 153 -2.56 8.26 -1.62
C LEU A 153 -1.71 7.05 -2.03
N LEU A 154 -0.55 6.88 -1.38
CA LEU A 154 0.34 5.75 -1.59
C LEU A 154 0.44 4.89 -0.33
N ASN A 155 0.27 3.56 -0.49
CA ASN A 155 0.65 2.59 0.51
C ASN A 155 2.16 2.37 0.49
N THR A 156 2.79 2.38 1.66
CA THR A 156 4.21 2.10 1.87
C THR A 156 4.45 0.85 2.73
N ALA A 157 3.39 0.14 3.13
CA ALA A 157 3.50 -1.11 3.90
C ALA A 157 3.89 -2.26 2.97
N ASN A 158 5.19 -2.46 2.73
CA ASN A 158 5.73 -3.54 1.88
C ASN A 158 7.17 -3.88 2.24
N ASN A 159 7.74 -4.91 1.58
CA ASN A 159 9.10 -5.41 1.79
C ASN A 159 10.21 -4.45 1.33
N HIS A 160 9.87 -3.42 0.55
CA HIS A 160 10.84 -2.47 0.00
C HIS A 160 10.81 -1.09 0.68
N SER A 161 9.86 -0.80 1.55
CA SER A 161 9.72 0.52 2.20
C SER A 161 10.98 0.98 2.94
N LYS A 162 11.77 0.04 3.46
CA LYS A 162 13.00 0.29 4.22
C LYS A 162 14.26 -0.24 3.52
N ASP A 163 14.30 -0.28 2.21
CA ASP A 163 15.46 -0.73 1.43
C ASP A 163 16.74 0.04 1.77
N TYR A 164 16.61 1.30 2.16
CA TYR A 164 17.69 2.18 2.59
C TYR A 164 17.52 2.62 4.05
N GLY A 165 16.98 1.72 4.88
CA GLY A 165 16.82 1.91 6.32
C GLY A 165 15.78 2.96 6.71
N PRO A 166 15.75 3.34 8.00
CA PRO A 166 14.81 4.33 8.51
C PRO A 166 14.90 5.68 7.80
N GLN A 167 16.12 6.13 7.45
CA GLN A 167 16.33 7.41 6.78
C GLN A 167 15.73 7.40 5.36
N GLY A 168 15.88 6.30 4.61
CA GLY A 168 15.25 6.14 3.29
C GLY A 168 13.73 6.19 3.38
N TYR A 169 13.15 5.58 4.41
CA TYR A 169 11.71 5.66 4.68
C TYR A 169 11.26 7.09 5.01
N GLN A 170 11.96 7.79 5.91
CA GLN A 170 11.65 9.19 6.25
C GLN A 170 11.75 10.11 5.04
N ASN A 171 12.75 9.93 4.18
CA ASN A 171 12.88 10.68 2.94
C ASN A 171 11.71 10.41 1.98
N THR A 172 11.21 9.17 1.94
CA THR A 172 10.03 8.80 1.14
C THR A 172 8.78 9.52 1.65
N VAL A 173 8.54 9.49 2.96
CA VAL A 173 7.42 10.21 3.58
C VAL A 173 7.51 11.71 3.25
N ALA A 174 8.66 12.33 3.47
CA ALA A 174 8.86 13.75 3.18
C ALA A 174 8.67 14.09 1.69
N ALA A 175 9.07 13.20 0.77
CA ALA A 175 8.87 13.39 -0.67
C ALA A 175 7.40 13.32 -1.06
N LEU A 176 6.64 12.36 -0.51
CA LEU A 176 5.20 12.22 -0.74
C LEU A 176 4.44 13.44 -0.20
N GLU A 177 4.69 13.82 1.07
CA GLU A 177 4.07 14.99 1.69
C GLU A 177 4.42 16.29 0.95
N GLY A 178 5.68 16.46 0.55
CA GLY A 178 6.15 17.62 -0.22
C GLY A 178 5.49 17.74 -1.59
N ALA A 179 5.06 16.63 -2.19
CA ALA A 179 4.28 16.59 -3.42
C ALA A 179 2.75 16.71 -3.17
N GLY A 180 2.30 16.81 -1.92
CA GLY A 180 0.89 16.83 -1.56
C GLY A 180 0.19 15.49 -1.79
N LEU A 181 0.91 14.38 -1.58
CA LEU A 181 0.40 13.01 -1.61
C LEU A 181 0.22 12.50 -0.19
N ALA A 182 -0.96 11.98 0.12
CA ALA A 182 -1.18 11.24 1.35
C ALA A 182 -0.44 9.89 1.29
N HIS A 183 -0.12 9.33 2.44
CA HIS A 183 0.50 8.00 2.53
C HIS A 183 -0.01 7.23 3.74
N THR A 184 0.06 5.91 3.67
CA THR A 184 -0.23 4.99 4.77
C THR A 184 0.83 3.90 4.79
N GLY A 185 0.95 3.16 5.89
CA GLY A 185 1.78 1.96 5.92
C GLY A 185 2.70 1.82 7.12
N ALA A 186 2.80 2.81 8.00
CA ALA A 186 3.46 2.63 9.30
C ALA A 186 2.56 1.83 10.26
N GLU A 187 3.17 1.25 11.27
CA GLU A 187 2.46 0.57 12.37
C GLU A 187 1.50 1.54 13.07
N ASP A 188 0.28 1.11 13.31
CA ASP A 188 -0.84 1.88 13.90
C ASP A 188 -1.27 3.13 13.10
N GLN A 189 -0.72 3.36 11.92
CA GLN A 189 -1.12 4.50 11.08
C GLN A 189 -2.48 4.27 10.45
N ILE A 190 -3.40 5.21 10.69
CA ILE A 190 -4.71 5.32 10.05
C ILE A 190 -4.72 6.66 9.29
N THR A 191 -4.72 6.63 7.97
CA THR A 191 -4.72 7.85 7.16
C THR A 191 -6.13 8.15 6.69
N VAL A 192 -6.69 9.26 7.13
CA VAL A 192 -8.05 9.69 6.76
C VAL A 192 -8.00 10.78 5.69
N VAL A 193 -8.71 10.56 4.61
CA VAL A 193 -8.86 11.51 3.48
C VAL A 193 -10.32 11.90 3.36
N ASP A 194 -10.60 13.21 3.24
CA ASP A 194 -11.93 13.68 2.88
C ASP A 194 -12.12 13.60 1.36
N VAL A 195 -13.11 12.85 0.93
CA VAL A 195 -13.45 12.62 -0.47
C VAL A 195 -14.87 13.12 -0.70
N LYS A 196 -15.03 14.34 -1.15
CA LYS A 196 -16.35 14.96 -1.38
C LYS A 196 -17.27 14.92 -0.13
N GLY A 197 -16.70 15.11 1.06
CA GLY A 197 -17.45 15.08 2.32
C GLY A 197 -17.67 13.67 2.90
N VAL A 198 -17.12 12.63 2.27
CA VAL A 198 -17.04 11.27 2.81
C VAL A 198 -15.63 11.03 3.35
N LYS A 199 -15.51 10.73 4.62
CA LYS A 199 -14.22 10.38 5.24
C LYS A 199 -13.84 8.95 4.89
N VAL A 200 -12.69 8.77 4.23
CA VAL A 200 -12.13 7.47 3.87
C VAL A 200 -10.87 7.23 4.68
N ALA A 201 -10.89 6.25 5.58
CA ALA A 201 -9.68 5.78 6.24
C ALA A 201 -8.98 4.74 5.36
N VAL A 202 -7.68 4.90 5.16
CA VAL A 202 -6.84 3.93 4.45
C VAL A 202 -5.78 3.40 5.41
N VAL A 203 -5.69 2.06 5.53
CA VAL A 203 -4.77 1.39 6.45
C VAL A 203 -3.90 0.41 5.68
N GLY A 204 -2.58 0.54 5.83
CA GLY A 204 -1.58 -0.32 5.19
C GLY A 204 -1.18 -1.51 6.07
N PHE A 205 -1.04 -2.69 5.46
CA PHE A 205 -0.61 -3.92 6.14
C PHE A 205 0.48 -4.64 5.35
N SER A 206 1.42 -5.28 6.08
CA SER A 206 2.40 -6.19 5.49
C SER A 206 2.95 -7.15 6.56
N PRO A 207 3.67 -8.23 6.21
CA PRO A 207 4.35 -9.07 7.19
C PRO A 207 5.66 -8.47 7.73
N TYR A 208 6.02 -7.25 7.33
CA TYR A 208 7.32 -6.65 7.61
C TYR A 208 7.29 -5.68 8.80
N ALA A 209 8.41 -5.62 9.52
CA ALA A 209 8.54 -4.79 10.72
C ALA A 209 8.31 -3.30 10.47
N GLY A 210 7.50 -2.68 11.31
CA GLY A 210 7.14 -1.27 11.28
C GLY A 210 5.98 -0.94 10.35
N ALA A 211 5.23 -1.97 9.93
CA ALA A 211 3.89 -1.89 9.36
C ALA A 211 2.94 -2.71 10.23
N ASN A 212 1.63 -2.49 10.09
CA ASN A 212 0.63 -3.37 10.69
C ASN A 212 0.80 -4.80 10.17
N ASN A 213 0.88 -5.78 11.07
CA ASN A 213 1.29 -7.13 10.71
C ASN A 213 0.10 -7.99 10.26
N VAL A 214 0.17 -8.51 9.02
CA VAL A 214 -0.84 -9.43 8.46
C VAL A 214 -0.98 -10.76 9.21
N ASN A 215 0.05 -11.16 9.97
CA ASN A 215 0.08 -12.41 10.71
C ASN A 215 -0.51 -12.29 12.13
N ASP A 216 -0.75 -11.06 12.62
CA ASP A 216 -1.42 -10.78 13.88
C ASP A 216 -2.86 -10.35 13.63
N LEU A 217 -3.75 -11.32 13.46
CA LEU A 217 -5.15 -11.05 13.11
C LEU A 217 -5.91 -10.26 14.19
N PRO A 218 -5.71 -10.48 15.49
CA PRO A 218 -6.32 -9.65 16.53
C PRO A 218 -5.89 -8.19 16.45
N ALA A 219 -4.58 -7.91 16.28
CA ALA A 219 -4.07 -6.55 16.12
C ALA A 219 -4.59 -5.91 14.83
N ALA A 220 -4.61 -6.66 13.71
CA ALA A 220 -5.15 -6.18 12.45
C ALA A 220 -6.64 -5.79 12.58
N ALA A 221 -7.45 -6.61 13.24
CA ALA A 221 -8.85 -6.29 13.50
C ALA A 221 -9.00 -5.02 14.37
N ALA A 222 -8.17 -4.88 15.41
CA ALA A 222 -8.22 -3.72 16.30
C ALA A 222 -7.92 -2.39 15.56
N VAL A 223 -6.90 -2.37 14.69
CA VAL A 223 -6.56 -1.19 13.89
C VAL A 223 -7.67 -0.84 12.90
N VAL A 224 -8.28 -1.84 12.24
CA VAL A 224 -9.40 -1.62 11.31
C VAL A 224 -10.64 -1.12 12.05
N SER A 225 -10.95 -1.68 13.22
CA SER A 225 -12.08 -1.19 14.04
C SER A 225 -11.85 0.26 14.49
N ALA A 226 -10.62 0.61 14.89
CA ALA A 226 -10.28 2.00 15.22
C ALA A 226 -10.36 2.94 14.00
N ALA A 227 -10.11 2.45 12.79
CA ALA A 227 -10.29 3.19 11.55
C ALA A 227 -11.77 3.44 11.27
N ALA A 228 -12.63 2.44 11.49
CA ALA A 228 -14.09 2.55 11.31
C ALA A 228 -14.74 3.54 12.29
N GLU A 229 -14.13 3.77 13.47
CA GLU A 229 -14.58 4.82 14.40
C GLU A 229 -14.23 6.24 13.93
N LYS A 230 -13.24 6.40 13.03
CA LYS A 230 -12.72 7.70 12.57
C LYS A 230 -13.25 8.13 11.21
N ALA A 231 -13.84 7.22 10.44
CA ALA A 231 -14.20 7.46 9.05
C ALA A 231 -15.52 6.79 8.66
N ASP A 232 -16.13 7.26 7.58
CA ASP A 232 -17.34 6.67 7.00
C ASP A 232 -17.03 5.37 6.25
N LEU A 233 -15.83 5.28 5.62
CA LEU A 233 -15.37 4.11 4.87
C LEU A 233 -13.97 3.72 5.30
N VAL A 234 -13.68 2.41 5.28
CA VAL A 234 -12.35 1.87 5.55
C VAL A 234 -11.84 1.05 4.36
N VAL A 235 -10.69 1.45 3.82
CA VAL A 235 -9.97 0.72 2.78
C VAL A 235 -8.70 0.12 3.37
N VAL A 236 -8.54 -1.19 3.22
CA VAL A 236 -7.31 -1.89 3.57
C VAL A 236 -6.45 -2.09 2.32
N GLN A 237 -5.21 -1.60 2.34
CA GLN A 237 -4.19 -1.95 1.38
C GLN A 237 -3.20 -2.92 2.01
N VAL A 238 -2.99 -4.07 1.39
CA VAL A 238 -2.19 -5.13 2.01
C VAL A 238 -1.18 -5.72 1.04
N HIS A 239 0.10 -5.70 1.43
CA HIS A 239 1.18 -6.38 0.70
C HIS A 239 1.45 -7.73 1.35
N MET A 240 0.91 -8.82 0.78
CA MET A 240 1.00 -10.18 1.33
C MET A 240 0.96 -11.24 0.23
N GLY A 241 1.27 -12.48 0.61
CA GLY A 241 1.24 -13.64 -0.27
C GLY A 241 2.59 -13.95 -0.91
N ALA A 242 2.71 -15.16 -1.42
CA ALA A 242 3.91 -15.64 -2.11
C ALA A 242 4.02 -15.01 -3.51
N GLU A 243 5.26 -14.77 -3.94
CA GLU A 243 5.57 -14.16 -5.23
C GLU A 243 5.77 -15.18 -6.34
N GLY A 244 5.46 -14.80 -7.57
CA GLY A 244 5.81 -15.55 -8.76
C GLY A 244 4.64 -15.92 -9.68
N SER A 245 4.97 -16.31 -10.91
CA SER A 245 4.00 -16.65 -11.94
C SER A 245 3.16 -17.90 -11.61
N ASP A 246 3.64 -18.78 -10.73
CA ASP A 246 2.92 -19.96 -10.23
C ASP A 246 2.07 -19.66 -8.98
N LYS A 247 2.02 -18.41 -8.54
CA LYS A 247 1.30 -17.93 -7.35
C LYS A 247 0.05 -17.09 -7.68
N ASN A 248 -0.45 -17.21 -8.89
CA ASN A 248 -1.64 -16.46 -9.34
C ASN A 248 -2.96 -16.95 -8.73
N HIS A 249 -3.03 -18.19 -8.23
CA HIS A 249 -4.19 -18.72 -7.52
C HIS A 249 -4.16 -18.40 -6.03
N VAL A 250 -5.32 -18.06 -5.48
CA VAL A 250 -5.53 -17.88 -4.03
C VAL A 250 -6.00 -19.19 -3.42
N LYS A 251 -5.24 -19.68 -2.43
CA LYS A 251 -5.55 -20.94 -1.75
C LYS A 251 -5.66 -20.72 -0.24
N SER A 252 -6.44 -21.60 0.41
CA SER A 252 -6.49 -21.60 1.86
C SER A 252 -5.14 -21.99 2.48
N GLY A 253 -4.76 -21.31 3.54
CA GLY A 253 -3.52 -21.55 4.27
C GLY A 253 -2.53 -20.39 4.22
N ASN A 254 -1.46 -20.50 5.03
CA ASN A 254 -0.40 -19.52 5.00
C ASN A 254 0.46 -19.71 3.74
N GLU A 255 0.79 -18.61 3.10
CA GLU A 255 1.73 -18.58 1.99
C GLU A 255 3.13 -18.23 2.50
N THR A 256 4.14 -18.89 1.94
CA THR A 256 5.55 -18.64 2.28
C THR A 256 6.36 -18.33 1.04
N TYR A 257 7.34 -17.42 1.18
CA TYR A 257 8.27 -17.09 0.12
C TYR A 257 9.67 -16.88 0.71
N PHE A 258 10.70 -17.57 0.19
CA PHE A 258 12.06 -17.60 0.76
C PHE A 258 12.13 -17.81 2.28
N GLY A 259 11.21 -18.60 2.83
CA GLY A 259 11.14 -18.88 4.28
C GLY A 259 10.42 -17.81 5.10
N GLU A 260 9.96 -16.74 4.51
CA GLU A 260 9.13 -15.71 5.15
C GLU A 260 7.65 -16.14 5.18
N ASN A 261 6.97 -15.97 6.30
CA ASN A 261 5.52 -16.11 6.38
C ASN A 261 4.86 -14.87 5.79
N ARG A 262 4.30 -15.01 4.58
CA ARG A 262 3.69 -13.93 3.80
C ARG A 262 2.19 -13.79 4.07
N GLY A 263 1.67 -14.42 5.11
CA GLY A 263 0.29 -14.35 5.54
C GLY A 263 -0.62 -15.43 4.95
N ASN A 264 -1.86 -15.42 5.41
CA ASN A 264 -2.95 -16.20 4.85
C ASN A 264 -3.94 -15.24 4.19
N PRO A 265 -3.90 -15.10 2.85
CA PRO A 265 -4.66 -14.06 2.15
C PRO A 265 -6.16 -14.09 2.44
N ILE A 266 -6.79 -15.25 2.38
CA ILE A 266 -8.23 -15.38 2.64
C ILE A 266 -8.55 -15.04 4.09
N LYS A 267 -7.84 -15.63 5.04
CA LYS A 267 -8.12 -15.46 6.45
C LYS A 267 -7.92 -14.00 6.91
N PHE A 268 -6.84 -13.36 6.43
CA PHE A 268 -6.57 -11.96 6.73
C PHE A 268 -7.65 -11.04 6.14
N SER A 269 -7.94 -11.17 4.84
CA SER A 269 -8.88 -10.29 4.16
C SER A 269 -10.28 -10.36 4.74
N ARG A 270 -10.76 -11.57 5.04
CA ARG A 270 -12.07 -11.77 5.68
C ARG A 270 -12.07 -11.27 7.12
N ASN A 271 -10.97 -11.40 7.87
CA ASN A 271 -10.84 -10.86 9.23
C ASN A 271 -10.95 -9.34 9.28
N VAL A 272 -10.32 -8.62 8.35
CA VAL A 272 -10.40 -7.15 8.32
C VAL A 272 -11.76 -6.65 7.83
N ILE A 273 -12.45 -7.38 6.93
CA ILE A 273 -13.85 -7.09 6.57
C ILE A 273 -14.75 -7.28 7.80
N ASP A 274 -14.56 -8.35 8.57
CA ASP A 274 -15.32 -8.60 9.80
C ASP A 274 -15.09 -7.51 10.87
N ALA A 275 -13.93 -6.84 10.82
CA ALA A 275 -13.57 -5.73 11.72
C ALA A 275 -14.07 -4.35 11.22
N GLY A 276 -14.66 -4.26 10.01
CA GLY A 276 -15.25 -3.03 9.51
C GLY A 276 -14.61 -2.46 8.23
N ALA A 277 -13.74 -3.21 7.53
CA ALA A 277 -13.24 -2.77 6.23
C ALA A 277 -14.31 -2.90 5.13
N ASP A 278 -14.38 -1.89 4.24
CA ASP A 278 -15.33 -1.84 3.12
C ASP A 278 -14.71 -2.30 1.80
N LEU A 279 -13.39 -2.28 1.70
CA LEU A 279 -12.64 -2.70 0.53
C LEU A 279 -11.26 -3.22 0.95
N VAL A 280 -10.84 -4.33 0.37
CA VAL A 280 -9.47 -4.84 0.52
C VAL A 280 -8.78 -4.86 -0.85
N VAL A 281 -7.59 -4.24 -0.92
CA VAL A 281 -6.74 -4.20 -2.11
C VAL A 281 -5.40 -4.85 -1.80
N GLY A 282 -5.13 -5.96 -2.48
CA GLY A 282 -3.93 -6.78 -2.29
C GLY A 282 -2.80 -6.45 -3.26
N HIS A 283 -1.57 -6.60 -2.75
CA HIS A 283 -0.29 -6.40 -3.41
C HIS A 283 0.69 -7.50 -2.98
N GLY A 284 1.83 -7.62 -3.65
CA GLY A 284 2.95 -8.45 -3.22
C GLY A 284 3.20 -9.73 -4.01
N PRO A 285 2.20 -10.45 -4.54
CA PRO A 285 2.44 -11.63 -5.37
C PRO A 285 3.10 -11.33 -6.72
N HIS A 286 3.15 -10.07 -7.13
CA HIS A 286 3.68 -9.60 -8.43
C HIS A 286 2.98 -10.21 -9.65
N VAL A 287 1.79 -10.77 -9.44
CA VAL A 287 0.92 -11.38 -10.46
C VAL A 287 -0.53 -11.09 -10.11
N LEU A 288 -1.38 -10.93 -11.12
CA LEU A 288 -2.82 -10.79 -10.92
C LEU A 288 -3.39 -12.01 -10.22
N ARG A 289 -4.28 -11.78 -9.25
CA ARG A 289 -5.09 -12.80 -8.58
C ARG A 289 -6.57 -12.52 -8.74
N GLY A 290 -7.40 -13.50 -8.41
CA GLY A 290 -8.85 -13.37 -8.42
C GLY A 290 -9.37 -12.37 -7.38
N MET A 291 -10.67 -12.07 -7.50
CA MET A 291 -11.42 -11.21 -6.60
C MET A 291 -12.66 -11.96 -6.09
N GLU A 292 -13.01 -11.72 -4.83
CA GLU A 292 -14.25 -12.26 -4.24
C GLU A 292 -15.09 -11.15 -3.61
N PHE A 293 -16.36 -11.46 -3.39
CA PHE A 293 -17.20 -10.71 -2.47
C PHE A 293 -17.40 -11.50 -1.18
N TYR A 294 -17.01 -10.89 -0.07
CA TYR A 294 -17.25 -11.44 1.25
C TYR A 294 -18.13 -10.49 2.05
N LYS A 295 -19.31 -10.96 2.50
CA LYS A 295 -20.32 -10.12 3.17
C LYS A 295 -20.68 -8.84 2.40
N GLY A 296 -20.74 -8.93 1.08
CA GLY A 296 -21.04 -7.80 0.19
C GLY A 296 -19.89 -6.80 -0.04
N LYS A 297 -18.70 -7.05 0.51
CA LYS A 297 -17.50 -6.22 0.33
C LYS A 297 -16.53 -6.88 -0.64
N LEU A 298 -15.94 -6.08 -1.53
CA LEU A 298 -14.99 -6.57 -2.54
C LEU A 298 -13.60 -6.78 -1.93
N ILE A 299 -12.99 -7.93 -2.22
CA ILE A 299 -11.60 -8.25 -1.94
C ILE A 299 -10.88 -8.50 -3.26
N ALA A 300 -9.89 -7.66 -3.60
CA ALA A 300 -8.98 -7.88 -4.72
C ALA A 300 -7.64 -8.40 -4.17
N TYR A 301 -7.30 -9.65 -4.44
CA TYR A 301 -6.18 -10.32 -3.78
C TYR A 301 -4.79 -9.92 -4.28
N SER A 302 -4.67 -9.49 -5.52
CA SER A 302 -3.46 -8.86 -6.06
C SER A 302 -3.75 -8.18 -7.39
N LEU A 303 -3.26 -6.95 -7.53
CA LEU A 303 -3.36 -6.18 -8.77
C LEU A 303 -2.10 -6.30 -9.66
N GLY A 304 -1.12 -7.15 -9.27
CA GLY A 304 0.09 -7.44 -10.04
C GLY A 304 1.08 -6.26 -10.14
N ASN A 305 2.00 -6.34 -11.08
CA ASN A 305 3.04 -5.34 -11.35
C ASN A 305 2.47 -4.18 -12.19
N PHE A 306 2.19 -3.03 -11.57
CA PHE A 306 1.63 -1.89 -12.29
C PHE A 306 2.69 -1.05 -13.00
N ALA A 307 3.81 -0.75 -12.33
CA ALA A 307 4.90 0.06 -12.88
C ALA A 307 6.26 -0.49 -12.44
N GLY A 308 7.15 -0.77 -13.41
CA GLY A 308 8.47 -1.38 -13.20
C GLY A 308 9.56 -0.66 -13.96
N GLY A 309 9.67 0.67 -13.81
CA GLY A 309 10.59 1.51 -14.50
C GLY A 309 12.06 1.06 -14.38
N GLY A 310 12.84 1.28 -15.43
CA GLY A 310 14.22 0.77 -15.48
C GLY A 310 14.32 -0.76 -15.47
N ARG A 311 13.24 -1.45 -15.78
CA ARG A 311 13.13 -2.93 -15.78
C ARG A 311 13.33 -3.54 -14.40
N THR A 312 12.82 -2.90 -13.37
CA THR A 312 12.95 -3.35 -11.98
C THR A 312 12.06 -4.54 -11.66
N LEU A 313 10.84 -4.56 -12.20
CA LEU A 313 9.90 -5.67 -12.04
C LEU A 313 9.94 -6.63 -13.22
N SER A 314 9.69 -7.92 -12.96
CA SER A 314 9.64 -8.94 -14.00
C SER A 314 8.47 -8.70 -14.97
N ARG A 315 8.73 -8.94 -16.24
CA ARG A 315 7.78 -8.84 -17.35
C ARG A 315 7.59 -10.17 -18.06
N ASP A 316 8.09 -11.24 -17.47
CA ASP A 316 8.05 -12.57 -18.04
C ASP A 316 6.66 -13.19 -17.92
N GLY A 317 6.14 -13.68 -19.03
CA GLY A 317 4.86 -14.39 -19.03
C GLY A 317 3.72 -13.54 -18.46
N ILE A 318 3.06 -14.03 -17.42
CA ILE A 318 1.92 -13.38 -16.79
C ILE A 318 2.31 -12.28 -15.79
N LEU A 319 3.57 -12.19 -15.37
CA LEU A 319 4.05 -11.18 -14.43
C LEU A 319 3.98 -9.76 -14.99
N LYS A 320 3.87 -9.59 -16.30
CA LYS A 320 3.73 -8.27 -16.92
C LYS A 320 2.31 -7.71 -16.87
N TYR A 321 1.29 -8.52 -16.57
CA TYR A 321 -0.09 -8.05 -16.58
C TYR A 321 -0.52 -7.52 -15.23
N SER A 322 -1.23 -6.40 -15.28
CA SER A 322 -1.75 -5.68 -14.14
C SER A 322 -3.06 -4.99 -14.52
N GLY A 323 -3.55 -4.12 -13.66
CA GLY A 323 -4.72 -3.31 -13.97
C GLY A 323 -4.96 -2.19 -12.98
N VAL A 324 -5.88 -1.30 -13.35
CA VAL A 324 -6.48 -0.33 -12.46
C VAL A 324 -7.86 -0.86 -12.05
N LEU A 325 -8.02 -1.06 -10.76
CA LEU A 325 -9.31 -1.39 -10.14
C LEU A 325 -10.06 -0.10 -9.84
N HIS A 326 -11.28 0.04 -10.34
CA HIS A 326 -12.22 1.09 -9.96
C HIS A 326 -13.34 0.46 -9.13
N VAL A 327 -13.72 1.13 -8.04
CA VAL A 327 -14.82 0.72 -7.15
C VAL A 327 -15.63 1.95 -6.78
N SER A 328 -16.94 1.83 -6.81
CA SER A 328 -17.86 2.84 -6.29
C SER A 328 -18.55 2.31 -5.05
N LEU A 329 -18.50 3.10 -3.96
CA LEU A 329 -19.10 2.78 -2.67
C LEU A 329 -20.04 3.91 -2.24
N THR A 330 -21.19 3.55 -1.64
CA THR A 330 -21.98 4.52 -0.89
C THR A 330 -21.22 4.94 0.37
N LYS A 331 -21.67 6.01 1.02
CA LYS A 331 -21.11 6.46 2.29
C LYS A 331 -21.18 5.38 3.39
N GLU A 332 -22.14 4.48 3.33
CA GLU A 332 -22.33 3.35 4.26
C GLU A 332 -21.54 2.10 3.83
N GLY A 333 -20.68 2.22 2.81
CA GLY A 333 -19.79 1.15 2.35
C GLY A 333 -20.49 0.09 1.49
N ALA A 334 -21.69 0.35 0.95
CA ALA A 334 -22.29 -0.56 -0.01
C ALA A 334 -21.60 -0.43 -1.38
N PHE A 335 -21.25 -1.55 -1.98
CA PHE A 335 -20.72 -1.61 -3.32
C PHE A 335 -21.82 -1.29 -4.35
N THR A 336 -21.62 -0.26 -5.18
CA THR A 336 -22.58 0.15 -6.21
C THR A 336 -22.12 -0.17 -7.63
N GLY A 337 -20.85 -0.53 -7.80
CA GLY A 337 -20.29 -0.91 -9.07
C GLY A 337 -18.76 -0.85 -9.08
N GLY A 338 -18.17 -1.42 -10.10
CA GLY A 338 -16.72 -1.38 -10.29
C GLY A 338 -16.32 -1.65 -11.73
N LYS A 339 -15.03 -1.44 -12.00
CA LYS A 339 -14.43 -1.74 -13.30
C LYS A 339 -12.99 -2.16 -13.14
N PHE A 340 -12.56 -3.17 -13.87
CA PHE A 340 -11.17 -3.53 -14.02
C PHE A 340 -10.66 -3.08 -15.39
N VAL A 341 -9.60 -2.27 -15.37
CA VAL A 341 -8.98 -1.69 -16.56
C VAL A 341 -7.62 -2.33 -16.77
N SER A 342 -7.48 -3.22 -17.77
CA SER A 342 -6.25 -3.97 -18.03
C SER A 342 -5.07 -3.07 -18.38
N THR A 343 -3.92 -3.33 -17.76
CA THR A 343 -2.63 -2.75 -18.10
C THR A 343 -1.56 -3.84 -18.22
N TYR A 344 -0.42 -3.49 -18.76
CA TYR A 344 0.76 -4.35 -18.78
C TYR A 344 2.03 -3.50 -18.72
N LEU A 345 3.13 -4.09 -18.31
CA LEU A 345 4.45 -3.49 -18.41
C LEU A 345 5.00 -3.72 -19.82
N ASP A 346 5.39 -2.64 -20.49
CA ASP A 346 6.11 -2.72 -21.77
C ASP A 346 7.56 -3.23 -21.58
N ASP A 347 8.35 -3.26 -22.66
CA ASP A 347 9.72 -3.76 -22.61
C ASP A 347 10.67 -2.93 -21.74
N LEU A 348 10.28 -1.71 -21.37
CA LEU A 348 11.03 -0.82 -20.48
C LEU A 348 10.47 -0.80 -19.05
N GLY A 349 9.36 -1.52 -18.81
CA GLY A 349 8.66 -1.53 -17.53
C GLY A 349 7.71 -0.34 -17.34
N VAL A 350 7.35 0.34 -18.43
CA VAL A 350 6.40 1.45 -18.41
C VAL A 350 4.96 0.90 -18.36
N PRO A 351 4.09 1.41 -17.47
CA PRO A 351 2.70 0.98 -17.43
C PRO A 351 1.96 1.38 -18.71
N THR A 352 1.40 0.41 -19.39
CA THR A 352 0.73 0.59 -20.67
C THR A 352 -0.68 0.03 -20.66
N ARG A 353 -1.62 0.76 -21.23
CA ARG A 353 -3.02 0.33 -21.33
C ARG A 353 -3.18 -0.84 -22.32
N ASP A 354 -3.74 -1.99 -21.88
CA ASP A 354 -4.05 -3.14 -22.76
C ASP A 354 -5.45 -3.01 -23.34
N LYS A 355 -5.62 -2.14 -24.33
CA LYS A 355 -6.92 -1.88 -24.99
C LYS A 355 -7.37 -3.00 -25.94
N THR A 356 -6.43 -3.74 -26.49
CA THR A 356 -6.70 -4.70 -27.58
C THR A 356 -6.97 -6.10 -27.07
N ASN A 357 -6.13 -6.57 -26.15
CA ASN A 357 -6.19 -7.97 -25.71
C ASN A 357 -6.95 -8.16 -24.41
N GLU A 358 -7.01 -7.12 -23.57
CA GLU A 358 -7.66 -7.12 -22.23
C GLU A 358 -7.23 -8.35 -21.38
N ARG A 359 -5.92 -8.70 -21.45
CA ARG A 359 -5.40 -9.93 -20.84
C ARG A 359 -5.52 -9.92 -19.32
N GLY A 360 -5.23 -8.76 -18.69
CA GLY A 360 -5.38 -8.62 -17.25
C GLY A 360 -6.81 -8.90 -16.80
N ARG A 361 -7.81 -8.32 -17.47
CA ARG A 361 -9.22 -8.53 -17.18
C ARG A 361 -9.63 -10.01 -17.34
N LYS A 362 -9.23 -10.65 -18.44
CA LYS A 362 -9.50 -12.08 -18.67
C LYS A 362 -8.91 -12.94 -17.56
N MET A 363 -7.65 -12.69 -17.19
CA MET A 363 -7.00 -13.42 -16.11
C MET A 363 -7.74 -13.25 -14.78
N VAL A 364 -8.10 -12.03 -14.41
CA VAL A 364 -8.81 -11.80 -13.14
C VAL A 364 -10.18 -12.46 -13.16
N ALA A 365 -10.92 -12.42 -14.29
CA ALA A 365 -12.20 -13.09 -14.41
C ALA A 365 -12.07 -14.62 -14.23
N ASP A 366 -11.12 -15.24 -14.94
CA ASP A 366 -10.88 -16.69 -14.88
C ASP A 366 -10.44 -17.12 -13.46
N LEU A 367 -9.52 -16.38 -12.84
CA LEU A 367 -9.02 -16.64 -11.49
C LEU A 367 -10.10 -16.42 -10.42
N SER A 368 -10.94 -15.39 -10.56
CA SER A 368 -12.06 -15.18 -9.64
C SER A 368 -13.01 -16.38 -9.64
N GLY A 369 -13.46 -16.80 -10.83
CA GLY A 369 -14.35 -17.95 -10.95
C GLY A 369 -13.74 -19.26 -10.45
N SER A 370 -12.44 -19.50 -10.75
CA SER A 370 -11.76 -20.74 -10.36
C SER A 370 -11.47 -20.84 -8.86
N ASP A 371 -11.17 -19.71 -8.21
CA ASP A 371 -10.70 -19.72 -6.83
C ASP A 371 -11.83 -19.52 -5.81
N PHE A 372 -12.91 -18.83 -6.19
CA PHE A 372 -13.95 -18.39 -5.24
C PHE A 372 -15.37 -18.90 -5.57
N GLY A 373 -15.59 -19.53 -6.74
CA GLY A 373 -16.88 -20.14 -7.08
C GLY A 373 -18.05 -19.16 -6.93
N ASP A 374 -18.98 -19.47 -6.02
CA ASP A 374 -20.20 -18.67 -5.81
C ASP A 374 -19.92 -17.28 -5.18
N ASP A 375 -18.78 -17.11 -4.51
CA ASP A 375 -18.35 -15.82 -3.94
C ASP A 375 -17.55 -14.96 -4.94
N ALA A 376 -17.28 -15.47 -6.15
CA ALA A 376 -16.45 -14.81 -7.14
C ALA A 376 -17.03 -13.47 -7.62
N ALA A 377 -16.19 -12.44 -7.72
CA ALA A 377 -16.58 -11.23 -8.43
C ALA A 377 -16.85 -11.54 -9.91
N VAL A 378 -18.00 -11.12 -10.42
CA VAL A 378 -18.38 -11.30 -11.84
C VAL A 378 -17.79 -10.16 -12.66
N ILE A 379 -16.83 -10.48 -13.55
CA ILE A 379 -16.13 -9.49 -14.37
C ILE A 379 -16.58 -9.59 -15.82
N GLY A 380 -17.30 -8.57 -16.27
CA GLY A 380 -17.83 -8.48 -17.62
C GLY A 380 -16.79 -8.31 -18.72
N ALA A 381 -17.19 -8.52 -19.96
CA ALA A 381 -16.33 -8.32 -21.13
C ALA A 381 -15.87 -6.87 -21.31
N ASP A 382 -16.64 -5.91 -20.80
CA ASP A 382 -16.33 -4.47 -20.78
C ASP A 382 -15.50 -4.05 -19.56
N GLY A 383 -15.12 -5.00 -18.71
CA GLY A 383 -14.40 -4.80 -17.47
C GLY A 383 -15.28 -4.45 -16.27
N SER A 384 -16.61 -4.34 -16.43
CA SER A 384 -17.52 -4.10 -15.30
C SER A 384 -17.38 -5.19 -14.23
N ILE A 385 -17.42 -4.80 -12.96
CA ILE A 385 -17.39 -5.71 -11.81
C ILE A 385 -18.76 -5.68 -11.16
N LYS A 386 -19.31 -6.86 -10.86
CA LYS A 386 -20.56 -7.04 -10.14
C LYS A 386 -20.39 -8.04 -9.01
N ALA A 387 -21.14 -7.87 -7.95
CA ALA A 387 -21.31 -8.91 -6.95
C ALA A 387 -21.96 -10.16 -7.57
N PRO A 388 -21.68 -11.36 -7.05
CA PRO A 388 -22.42 -12.56 -7.44
C PRO A 388 -23.91 -12.41 -7.13
N ALA A 389 -24.76 -13.19 -7.81
CA ALA A 389 -26.22 -13.15 -7.69
C ALA A 389 -26.72 -13.72 -6.36
#